data_2c641d107a95058dc68310a6ac49c906
#
_entry.id   2c641d107a95058dc68310a6ac49c906
#
_cell.length_a   1.000
_cell.length_b   1.000
_cell.length_c   1.000
_cell.angle_alpha   90.00
_cell.angle_beta   90.00
_cell.angle_gamma   90.00
#
_symmetry.space_group_name_H-M   'P 1'
#
loop_
_entity.id
_entity.type
_entity.pdbx_description
1 polymer ?
#
loop_
_entity_poly.entity_id
_entity_poly.type
_entity_poly.pdbx_seq_one_letter_code
_entity_poly.pdbx_strand_id
1 'polypeptide(L)'
;LPRAVPVWTALDRLPDWLDAARRLCRAPPPHASKSAEWLLDNAYHVRRAARQVREDMPAAFYRRLARSGLPEARGSPRVFVAARDYLDATHAQIAMGTATDFVNDFQGAAGLSLAELWAFPAMLRMVALEEIVMAITHLVPTLASPFALPDHAADRDARDPTEVLSRAIVALAAIERIDWKTFVEATSHVEAILRSAPDGLYPRMDFDTRDRYRQAIEDLADGSGWSEPGIAREAVRLARSDAGTP
;
A
#
# COMPACT_ATOMS: atom_id res chain seq x y z
N LEU A 1 -22.73 -2.20 16.92
CA LEU A 1 -21.35 -2.06 16.44
C LEU A 1 -21.17 -0.62 15.92
N PRO A 2 -20.16 0.14 16.36
CA PRO A 2 -19.89 1.45 15.80
C PRO A 2 -19.63 1.27 14.28
N ARG A 3 -20.31 2.06 13.46
CA ARG A 3 -20.10 2.07 12.01
C ARG A 3 -18.63 2.41 11.78
N ALA A 4 -17.89 1.51 11.13
CA ALA A 4 -16.53 1.76 10.76
C ALA A 4 -16.46 3.09 10.00
N VAL A 5 -15.65 4.02 10.49
CA VAL A 5 -15.44 5.30 9.82
C VAL A 5 -14.77 4.98 8.50
N PRO A 6 -15.32 5.41 7.35
CA PRO A 6 -14.66 5.17 6.08
C PRO A 6 -13.21 5.68 6.12
N VAL A 7 -12.28 4.94 5.54
CA VAL A 7 -10.85 5.25 5.53
C VAL A 7 -10.57 6.71 5.15
N TRP A 8 -11.33 7.25 4.18
CA TRP A 8 -11.19 8.64 3.74
C TRP A 8 -11.55 9.65 4.83
N THR A 9 -12.63 9.40 5.59
CA THR A 9 -12.99 10.27 6.70
C THR A 9 -11.90 10.26 7.78
N ALA A 10 -11.23 9.13 7.99
CA ALA A 10 -10.10 9.05 8.90
C ALA A 10 -8.90 9.86 8.40
N LEU A 11 -8.55 9.72 7.11
CA LEU A 11 -7.48 10.50 6.48
C LEU A 11 -7.78 12.00 6.46
N ASP A 12 -9.05 12.40 6.32
CA ASP A 12 -9.48 13.81 6.39
C ASP A 12 -9.28 14.41 7.79
N ARG A 13 -9.46 13.60 8.83
CA ARG A 13 -9.27 14.01 10.22
C ARG A 13 -7.80 13.95 10.68
N LEU A 14 -6.96 13.22 9.97
CA LEU A 14 -5.58 12.99 10.39
C LEU A 14 -4.75 14.28 10.54
N PRO A 15 -4.85 15.32 9.70
CA PRO A 15 -4.14 16.58 9.91
C PRO A 15 -4.51 17.27 11.23
N ASP A 16 -5.80 17.37 11.55
CA ASP A 16 -6.29 17.97 12.79
C ASP A 16 -5.89 17.15 14.01
N TRP A 17 -5.98 15.82 13.88
CA TRP A 17 -5.51 14.89 14.88
C TRP A 17 -4.01 15.05 15.15
N LEU A 18 -3.20 15.14 14.09
CA LEU A 18 -1.76 15.32 14.22
C LEU A 18 -1.42 16.65 14.91
N ASP A 19 -2.15 17.72 14.63
CA ASP A 19 -1.96 19.00 15.29
C ASP A 19 -2.36 18.94 16.77
N ALA A 20 -3.41 18.19 17.12
CA ALA A 20 -3.77 17.94 18.52
C ALA A 20 -2.69 17.08 19.22
N ALA A 21 -2.23 16.00 18.59
CA ALA A 21 -1.14 15.17 19.09
C ALA A 21 0.12 15.99 19.37
N ARG A 22 0.53 16.82 18.42
CA ARG A 22 1.71 17.71 18.58
C ARG A 22 1.56 18.70 19.73
N ARG A 23 0.37 19.25 19.97
CA ARG A 23 0.14 20.13 21.13
C ARG A 23 0.33 19.39 22.46
N LEU A 24 -0.20 18.19 22.56
CA LEU A 24 -0.05 17.34 23.75
C LEU A 24 1.42 16.87 23.94
N CYS A 25 2.10 16.52 22.86
CA CYS A 25 3.49 16.11 22.87
C CYS A 25 4.50 17.21 23.22
N ARG A 26 4.09 18.48 23.34
CA ARG A 26 4.97 19.56 23.84
C ARG A 26 5.18 19.51 25.35
N ALA A 27 4.26 18.89 26.08
CA ALA A 27 4.36 18.67 27.52
C ALA A 27 3.91 17.23 27.82
N PRO A 28 4.70 16.22 27.37
CA PRO A 28 4.31 14.82 27.47
C PRO A 28 4.45 14.33 28.90
N PRO A 29 3.70 13.28 29.28
CA PRO A 29 4.01 12.55 30.49
C PRO A 29 5.40 11.90 30.39
N PRO A 30 6.10 11.66 31.50
CA PRO A 30 7.50 11.17 31.49
C PRO A 30 7.72 9.91 30.67
N HIS A 31 6.76 8.97 30.68
CA HIS A 31 6.84 7.72 29.93
C HIS A 31 6.68 7.89 28.42
N ALA A 32 6.16 9.02 27.95
CA ALA A 32 5.92 9.32 26.53
C ALA A 32 6.95 10.31 25.94
N SER A 33 7.93 10.79 26.70
CA SER A 33 8.86 11.84 26.28
C SER A 33 9.59 11.50 24.99
N LYS A 34 10.16 10.30 24.87
CA LYS A 34 10.90 9.85 23.69
C LYS A 34 10.00 9.76 22.45
N SER A 35 8.81 9.23 22.60
CA SER A 35 7.83 9.13 21.51
C SER A 35 7.31 10.51 21.09
N ALA A 36 7.16 11.43 22.03
CA ALA A 36 6.77 12.80 21.75
C ALA A 36 7.84 13.53 20.91
N GLU A 37 9.13 13.39 21.25
CA GLU A 37 10.24 13.91 20.47
C GLU A 37 10.20 13.33 19.05
N TRP A 38 10.10 12.00 18.88
CA TRP A 38 9.99 11.36 17.59
C TRP A 38 8.85 11.92 16.73
N LEU A 39 7.66 12.09 17.32
CA LEU A 39 6.53 12.64 16.59
C LEU A 39 6.74 14.11 16.21
N LEU A 40 7.27 14.93 17.12
CA LEU A 40 7.51 16.36 16.87
C LEU A 40 8.51 16.57 15.74
N ASP A 41 9.62 15.82 15.76
CA ASP A 41 10.70 15.95 14.80
C ASP A 41 10.28 15.43 13.41
N ASN A 42 9.40 14.44 13.36
CA ASN A 42 9.01 13.75 12.13
C ASN A 42 7.57 14.01 11.65
N ALA A 43 6.85 14.95 12.27
CA ALA A 43 5.47 15.27 11.90
C ALA A 43 5.29 15.64 10.41
N TYR A 44 6.34 16.14 9.76
CA TYR A 44 6.34 16.44 8.34
C TYR A 44 6.14 15.17 7.50
N HIS A 45 6.84 14.07 7.82
CA HIS A 45 6.71 12.80 7.11
C HIS A 45 5.29 12.24 7.24
N VAL A 46 4.69 12.34 8.44
CA VAL A 46 3.32 11.89 8.69
C VAL A 46 2.31 12.69 7.84
N ARG A 47 2.44 14.02 7.81
CA ARG A 47 1.58 14.88 6.97
C ARG A 47 1.73 14.59 5.49
N ARG A 48 2.98 14.44 5.04
CA ARG A 48 3.28 14.13 3.64
C ARG A 48 2.70 12.78 3.24
N ALA A 49 2.89 11.74 4.04
CA ALA A 49 2.35 10.42 3.79
C ALA A 49 0.81 10.44 3.70
N ALA A 50 0.13 11.11 4.63
CA ALA A 50 -1.32 11.25 4.60
C ALA A 50 -1.82 11.92 3.31
N ARG A 51 -1.14 12.99 2.86
CA ARG A 51 -1.46 13.66 1.60
C ARG A 51 -1.23 12.76 0.40
N GLN A 52 -0.08 12.07 0.33
CA GLN A 52 0.26 11.15 -0.76
C GLN A 52 -0.74 10.00 -0.88
N VAL A 53 -1.17 9.39 0.23
CA VAL A 53 -2.21 8.35 0.19
C VAL A 53 -3.50 8.88 -0.45
N ARG A 54 -3.88 10.13 -0.18
CA ARG A 54 -5.08 10.73 -0.79
C ARG A 54 -4.92 11.04 -2.27
N GLU A 55 -3.73 11.50 -2.67
CA GLU A 55 -3.39 11.83 -4.06
C GLU A 55 -3.27 10.56 -4.91
N ASP A 56 -2.53 9.57 -4.42
CA ASP A 56 -2.25 8.32 -5.13
C ASP A 56 -3.47 7.38 -5.18
N MET A 57 -4.40 7.52 -4.25
CA MET A 57 -5.51 6.60 -4.09
C MET A 57 -6.86 7.32 -3.92
N PRO A 58 -7.40 7.94 -4.98
CA PRO A 58 -8.75 8.53 -4.96
C PRO A 58 -9.82 7.51 -4.58
N ALA A 59 -10.92 7.96 -3.99
CA ALA A 59 -11.98 7.08 -3.50
C ALA A 59 -12.59 6.16 -4.59
N ALA A 60 -12.59 6.59 -5.84
CA ALA A 60 -13.04 5.76 -6.97
C ALA A 60 -12.07 4.61 -7.22
N PHE A 61 -10.76 4.87 -7.21
CA PHE A 61 -9.71 3.88 -7.38
C PHE A 61 -9.73 2.85 -6.22
N TYR A 62 -9.80 3.32 -4.97
CA TYR A 62 -9.89 2.45 -3.79
C TYR A 62 -11.09 1.48 -3.85
N ARG A 63 -12.23 1.91 -4.39
CA ARG A 63 -13.42 1.06 -4.49
C ARG A 63 -13.26 -0.08 -5.49
N ARG A 64 -12.39 0.06 -6.49
CA ARG A 64 -12.09 -0.96 -7.50
C ARG A 64 -11.15 -2.06 -6.99
N LEU A 65 -10.37 -1.79 -5.92
CA LEU A 65 -9.44 -2.77 -5.38
C LEU A 65 -10.17 -4.01 -4.86
N ALA A 66 -9.63 -5.18 -5.19
CA ALA A 66 -10.16 -6.48 -4.75
C ALA A 66 -10.16 -6.57 -3.22
N ARG A 67 -11.25 -7.13 -2.68
CA ARG A 67 -11.42 -7.26 -1.22
C ARG A 67 -10.87 -8.58 -0.73
N SER A 68 -10.32 -8.55 0.50
CA SER A 68 -9.87 -9.76 1.19
C SER A 68 -11.06 -10.66 1.51
N GLY A 69 -10.89 -11.96 1.24
CA GLY A 69 -11.80 -13.00 1.67
C GLY A 69 -11.54 -13.51 3.09
N LEU A 70 -10.44 -13.08 3.73
CA LEU A 70 -10.06 -13.50 5.07
C LEU A 70 -11.06 -12.94 6.10
N PRO A 71 -11.57 -13.74 7.04
CA PRO A 71 -12.55 -13.30 8.04
C PRO A 71 -12.08 -12.08 8.85
N GLU A 72 -10.82 -12.07 9.26
CA GLU A 72 -10.18 -11.03 10.07
C GLU A 72 -9.92 -9.72 9.30
N ALA A 73 -9.91 -9.79 7.98
CA ALA A 73 -9.66 -8.64 7.10
C ALA A 73 -10.82 -8.36 6.14
N ARG A 74 -12.02 -8.94 6.46
CA ARG A 74 -13.18 -8.84 5.57
C ARG A 74 -13.54 -7.38 5.25
N GLY A 75 -13.62 -7.08 3.96
CA GLY A 75 -13.95 -5.75 3.45
C GLY A 75 -12.75 -4.82 3.26
N SER A 76 -11.56 -5.16 3.78
CA SER A 76 -10.32 -4.46 3.46
C SER A 76 -9.82 -4.83 2.06
N PRO A 77 -9.14 -3.93 1.35
CA PRO A 77 -8.45 -4.32 0.12
C PRO A 77 -7.45 -5.46 0.38
N ARG A 78 -7.37 -6.42 -0.54
CA ARG A 78 -6.40 -7.52 -0.46
C ARG A 78 -4.95 -7.01 -0.38
N VAL A 79 -4.65 -5.99 -1.16
CA VAL A 79 -3.32 -5.34 -1.16
C VAL A 79 -3.03 -4.61 0.16
N PHE A 80 -4.04 -4.17 0.92
CA PHE A 80 -3.82 -3.61 2.26
C PHE A 80 -3.39 -4.68 3.26
N VAL A 81 -3.97 -5.88 3.14
CA VAL A 81 -3.52 -7.05 3.93
C VAL A 81 -2.08 -7.39 3.60
N ALA A 82 -1.74 -7.48 2.30
CA ALA A 82 -0.38 -7.73 1.86
C ALA A 82 0.61 -6.68 2.40
N ALA A 83 0.25 -5.40 2.38
CA ALA A 83 1.10 -4.33 2.92
C ALA A 83 1.31 -4.46 4.44
N ARG A 84 0.28 -4.86 5.17
CA ARG A 84 0.36 -5.10 6.62
C ARG A 84 1.27 -6.30 6.92
N ASP A 85 1.03 -7.42 6.27
CA ASP A 85 1.81 -8.64 6.45
C ASP A 85 3.30 -8.42 6.12
N TYR A 86 3.57 -7.64 5.06
CA TYR A 86 4.94 -7.26 4.70
C TYR A 86 5.61 -6.42 5.79
N LEU A 87 4.95 -5.38 6.32
CA LEU A 87 5.51 -4.55 7.38
C LEU A 87 5.73 -5.33 8.67
N ASP A 88 4.81 -6.23 9.02
CA ASP A 88 4.94 -7.11 10.19
C ASP A 88 6.12 -8.10 9.99
N ALA A 89 6.23 -8.76 8.84
CA ALA A 89 7.28 -9.73 8.53
C ALA A 89 8.68 -9.10 8.49
N THR A 90 8.79 -7.87 8.02
CA THR A 90 10.08 -7.15 7.90
C THR A 90 10.39 -6.24 9.07
N HIS A 91 9.53 -6.22 10.10
CA HIS A 91 9.63 -5.24 11.20
C HIS A 91 9.74 -3.80 10.69
N ALA A 92 8.95 -3.49 9.65
CA ALA A 92 8.92 -2.20 8.96
C ALA A 92 10.27 -1.80 8.29
N GLN A 93 11.17 -2.75 8.05
CA GLN A 93 12.38 -2.54 7.25
C GLN A 93 12.05 -2.73 5.77
N ILE A 94 11.88 -1.62 5.05
CA ILE A 94 11.43 -1.63 3.67
C ILE A 94 12.62 -1.51 2.71
N ALA A 95 12.75 -2.48 1.80
CA ALA A 95 13.71 -2.46 0.71
C ALA A 95 13.06 -3.01 -0.58
N MET A 96 13.56 -2.56 -1.73
CA MET A 96 13.04 -2.97 -3.05
C MET A 96 13.04 -4.50 -3.21
N GLY A 97 14.14 -5.18 -2.90
CA GLY A 97 14.26 -6.63 -3.04
C GLY A 97 13.25 -7.37 -2.16
N THR A 98 13.23 -7.08 -0.87
CA THR A 98 12.32 -7.74 0.07
C THR A 98 10.85 -7.49 -0.25
N ALA A 99 10.50 -6.29 -0.76
CA ALA A 99 9.13 -5.99 -1.18
C ALA A 99 8.74 -6.79 -2.43
N THR A 100 9.66 -6.91 -3.40
CA THR A 100 9.46 -7.70 -4.62
C THR A 100 9.29 -9.18 -4.31
N ASP A 101 10.18 -9.74 -3.50
CA ASP A 101 10.15 -11.16 -3.12
C ASP A 101 8.85 -11.48 -2.36
N PHE A 102 8.51 -10.64 -1.37
CA PHE A 102 7.29 -10.82 -0.59
C PHE A 102 6.03 -10.78 -1.46
N VAL A 103 5.93 -9.80 -2.37
CA VAL A 103 4.74 -9.69 -3.24
C VAL A 103 4.66 -10.85 -4.22
N ASN A 104 5.78 -11.31 -4.77
CA ASN A 104 5.79 -12.48 -5.63
C ASN A 104 5.32 -13.75 -4.89
N ASP A 105 5.75 -13.93 -3.64
CA ASP A 105 5.30 -15.05 -2.80
C ASP A 105 3.81 -14.91 -2.42
N PHE A 106 3.38 -13.71 -2.03
CA PHE A 106 2.00 -13.43 -1.60
C PHE A 106 0.99 -13.68 -2.71
N GLN A 107 1.28 -13.21 -3.92
CA GLN A 107 0.31 -13.28 -5.01
C GLN A 107 0.12 -14.70 -5.57
N GLY A 108 1.10 -15.59 -5.45
CA GLY A 108 1.01 -16.96 -5.94
C GLY A 108 0.48 -17.06 -7.37
N ALA A 109 -0.43 -18.02 -7.62
CA ALA A 109 -1.03 -18.23 -8.94
C ALA A 109 -2.11 -17.19 -9.32
N ALA A 110 -2.76 -16.55 -8.34
CA ALA A 110 -3.88 -15.64 -8.59
C ALA A 110 -3.46 -14.24 -9.06
N GLY A 111 -2.22 -13.85 -8.78
CA GLY A 111 -1.68 -12.52 -9.10
C GLY A 111 -2.40 -11.35 -8.41
N LEU A 112 -1.69 -10.29 -8.13
CA LEU A 112 -2.29 -8.99 -7.85
C LEU A 112 -2.58 -8.30 -9.18
N SER A 113 -3.69 -7.57 -9.26
CA SER A 113 -4.00 -6.74 -10.44
C SER A 113 -3.01 -5.59 -10.55
N LEU A 114 -2.92 -4.98 -11.72
CA LEU A 114 -2.11 -3.78 -11.94
C LEU A 114 -2.50 -2.67 -10.96
N ALA A 115 -3.81 -2.44 -10.75
CA ALA A 115 -4.30 -1.50 -9.77
C ALA A 115 -3.84 -1.80 -8.35
N GLU A 116 -3.81 -3.08 -7.94
CA GLU A 116 -3.32 -3.48 -6.61
C GLU A 116 -1.82 -3.26 -6.46
N LEU A 117 -1.02 -3.57 -7.49
CA LEU A 117 0.43 -3.32 -7.48
C LEU A 117 0.75 -1.82 -7.37
N TRP A 118 0.02 -0.96 -8.10
CA TRP A 118 0.16 0.49 -7.98
C TRP A 118 -0.34 1.04 -6.65
N ALA A 119 -1.32 0.38 -6.02
CA ALA A 119 -1.82 0.76 -4.70
C ALA A 119 -0.88 0.35 -3.56
N PHE A 120 0.03 -0.61 -3.76
CA PHE A 120 0.85 -1.18 -2.69
C PHE A 120 1.65 -0.13 -1.90
N PRO A 121 2.37 0.83 -2.50
CA PRO A 121 3.07 1.87 -1.76
C PRO A 121 2.13 2.79 -0.95
N ALA A 122 0.94 3.08 -1.46
CA ALA A 122 -0.06 3.85 -0.72
C ALA A 122 -0.61 3.06 0.47
N MET A 123 -0.79 1.73 0.31
CA MET A 123 -1.20 0.84 1.40
C MET A 123 -0.13 0.70 2.47
N LEU A 124 1.15 0.62 2.11
CA LEU A 124 2.26 0.65 3.06
C LEU A 124 2.25 1.93 3.91
N ARG A 125 2.07 3.10 3.26
CA ARG A 125 1.94 4.37 3.98
C ARG A 125 0.74 4.36 4.91
N MET A 126 -0.36 3.76 4.48
CA MET A 126 -1.60 3.69 5.25
C MET A 126 -1.43 2.85 6.52
N VAL A 127 -0.82 1.67 6.41
CA VAL A 127 -0.50 0.82 7.57
C VAL A 127 0.43 1.55 8.53
N ALA A 128 1.50 2.18 8.03
CA ALA A 128 2.42 2.95 8.87
C ALA A 128 1.71 4.13 9.59
N LEU A 129 0.78 4.82 8.92
CA LEU A 129 -0.03 5.87 9.54
C LEU A 129 -0.95 5.32 10.64
N GLU A 130 -1.59 4.17 10.42
CA GLU A 130 -2.38 3.50 11.45
C GLU A 130 -1.53 3.13 12.67
N GLU A 131 -0.33 2.59 12.46
CA GLU A 131 0.59 2.25 13.55
C GLU A 131 1.06 3.48 14.34
N ILE A 132 1.36 4.60 13.66
CA ILE A 132 1.71 5.86 14.32
C ILE A 132 0.56 6.35 15.19
N VAL A 133 -0.66 6.34 14.65
CA VAL A 133 -1.86 6.77 15.37
C VAL A 133 -2.10 5.86 16.58
N MET A 134 -2.01 4.56 16.43
CA MET A 134 -2.18 3.61 17.53
C MET A 134 -1.15 3.82 18.64
N ALA A 135 0.14 3.93 18.28
CA ALA A 135 1.21 4.14 19.24
C ALA A 135 1.02 5.43 20.05
N ILE A 136 0.69 6.53 19.38
CA ILE A 136 0.43 7.82 20.06
C ILE A 136 -0.84 7.78 20.90
N THR A 137 -1.92 7.17 20.42
CA THR A 137 -3.18 7.04 21.18
C THR A 137 -2.99 6.19 22.44
N HIS A 138 -2.14 5.14 22.36
CA HIS A 138 -1.77 4.34 23.55
C HIS A 138 -1.00 5.17 24.58
N LEU A 139 -0.04 5.99 24.14
CA LEU A 139 0.77 6.85 25.01
C LEU A 139 0.01 8.07 25.56
N VAL A 140 -1.00 8.53 24.83
CA VAL A 140 -1.83 9.69 25.15
C VAL A 140 -3.31 9.30 25.05
N PRO A 141 -3.88 8.57 26.02
CA PRO A 141 -5.25 8.02 25.94
C PRO A 141 -6.36 9.06 25.84
N THR A 142 -6.07 10.30 26.13
CA THR A 142 -7.02 11.43 25.96
C THR A 142 -7.23 11.82 24.50
N LEU A 143 -6.39 11.34 23.61
CA LEU A 143 -6.45 11.63 22.18
C LEU A 143 -7.21 10.52 21.45
N ALA A 144 -8.44 10.79 20.99
CA ALA A 144 -9.23 9.81 20.26
C ALA A 144 -8.61 9.49 18.89
N SER A 145 -8.56 8.20 18.50
CA SER A 145 -8.06 7.78 17.20
C SER A 145 -8.98 8.25 16.05
N PRO A 146 -8.44 8.77 14.95
CA PRO A 146 -9.22 9.05 13.74
C PRO A 146 -9.58 7.76 12.96
N PHE A 147 -8.80 6.68 13.12
CA PHE A 147 -9.05 5.38 12.51
C PHE A 147 -9.93 4.51 13.41
N ALA A 148 -10.77 3.68 12.79
CA ALA A 148 -11.41 2.58 13.50
C ALA A 148 -10.32 1.55 13.84
N LEU A 149 -9.95 1.46 15.11
CA LEU A 149 -8.98 0.47 15.55
C LEU A 149 -9.60 -0.93 15.38
N PRO A 150 -8.87 -1.90 14.78
CA PRO A 150 -9.35 -3.26 14.67
C PRO A 150 -9.45 -3.90 16.05
N ASP A 151 -10.44 -4.78 16.25
CA ASP A 151 -10.68 -5.51 17.51
C ASP A 151 -9.49 -6.41 17.92
N HIS A 152 -8.51 -6.61 17.03
CA HIS A 152 -7.28 -7.40 17.27
C HIS A 152 -6.13 -6.57 17.88
N ALA A 153 -6.42 -5.44 18.47
CA ALA A 153 -5.43 -4.62 19.18
C ALA A 153 -4.70 -5.39 20.28
N ALA A 154 -5.32 -6.44 20.85
CA ALA A 154 -4.79 -7.18 21.99
C ALA A 154 -3.40 -7.83 21.75
N ASP A 155 -3.14 -8.36 20.54
CA ASP A 155 -1.83 -8.93 20.19
C ASP A 155 -0.76 -7.86 19.88
N ARG A 156 -1.21 -6.65 19.53
CA ARG A 156 -0.36 -5.49 19.25
C ARG A 156 -0.04 -4.69 20.51
N ASP A 157 -0.87 -4.79 21.55
CA ASP A 157 -0.64 -4.15 22.86
C ASP A 157 0.61 -4.66 23.57
N ALA A 158 1.18 -5.80 23.16
CA ALA A 158 2.41 -6.35 23.71
C ALA A 158 3.69 -5.65 23.20
N ARG A 159 3.60 -4.84 22.11
CA ARG A 159 4.76 -4.14 21.54
C ARG A 159 4.97 -2.79 22.22
N ASP A 160 6.25 -2.41 22.43
CA ASP A 160 6.58 -1.07 22.93
C ASP A 160 6.08 0.01 21.96
N PRO A 161 5.14 0.89 22.37
CA PRO A 161 4.59 1.92 21.50
C PRO A 161 5.65 2.86 20.92
N THR A 162 6.76 3.09 21.66
CA THR A 162 7.87 3.92 21.19
C THR A 162 8.60 3.25 20.03
N GLU A 163 8.79 1.94 20.13
CA GLU A 163 9.42 1.16 19.06
C GLU A 163 8.53 1.10 17.81
N VAL A 164 7.22 0.87 17.97
CA VAL A 164 6.25 0.88 16.87
C VAL A 164 6.26 2.23 16.16
N LEU A 165 6.19 3.34 16.93
CA LEU A 165 6.22 4.69 16.38
C LEU A 165 7.49 4.96 15.57
N SER A 166 8.66 4.63 16.13
CA SER A 166 9.94 4.89 15.47
C SER A 166 10.08 4.08 14.17
N ARG A 167 9.69 2.81 14.18
CA ARG A 167 9.70 1.93 13.00
C ARG A 167 8.76 2.44 11.90
N ALA A 168 7.54 2.82 12.26
CA ALA A 168 6.56 3.32 11.31
C ALA A 168 7.01 4.63 10.65
N ILE A 169 7.63 5.54 11.39
CA ILE A 169 8.21 6.78 10.84
C ILE A 169 9.37 6.47 9.88
N VAL A 170 10.28 5.56 10.26
CA VAL A 170 11.39 5.13 9.40
C VAL A 170 10.86 4.46 8.13
N ALA A 171 9.80 3.65 8.25
CA ALA A 171 9.14 3.04 7.09
C ALA A 171 8.60 4.09 6.11
N LEU A 172 7.94 5.15 6.59
CA LEU A 172 7.47 6.24 5.72
C LEU A 172 8.61 6.87 4.91
N ALA A 173 9.77 7.10 5.54
CA ALA A 173 10.94 7.63 4.84
C ALA A 173 11.55 6.64 3.85
N ALA A 174 11.51 5.33 4.14
CA ALA A 174 12.02 4.29 3.25
C ALA A 174 11.13 4.12 2.00
N ILE A 175 9.80 4.18 2.15
CA ILE A 175 8.84 4.11 1.02
C ILE A 175 9.13 5.17 -0.03
N GLU A 176 9.57 6.37 0.36
CA GLU A 176 9.87 7.47 -0.57
C GLU A 176 11.10 7.21 -1.44
N ARG A 177 11.99 6.30 -1.05
CA ARG A 177 13.26 6.02 -1.73
C ARG A 177 13.16 4.88 -2.74
N ILE A 178 12.05 4.15 -2.76
CA ILE A 178 11.87 3.00 -3.64
C ILE A 178 11.39 3.45 -5.01
N ASP A 179 11.98 2.90 -6.06
CA ASP A 179 11.47 3.02 -7.42
C ASP A 179 10.28 2.07 -7.63
N TRP A 180 9.09 2.58 -7.38
CA TRP A 180 7.84 1.81 -7.50
C TRP A 180 7.50 1.45 -8.94
N LYS A 181 8.04 2.14 -9.95
CA LYS A 181 7.90 1.74 -11.35
C LYS A 181 8.61 0.41 -11.61
N THR A 182 9.87 0.34 -11.18
CA THR A 182 10.65 -0.91 -11.26
C THR A 182 10.01 -2.03 -10.44
N PHE A 183 9.44 -1.72 -9.25
CA PHE A 183 8.72 -2.71 -8.45
C PHE A 183 7.52 -3.30 -9.22
N VAL A 184 6.66 -2.47 -9.82
CA VAL A 184 5.50 -2.95 -10.60
C VAL A 184 5.95 -3.81 -11.77
N GLU A 185 7.01 -3.43 -12.47
CA GLU A 185 7.56 -4.23 -13.58
C GLU A 185 8.12 -5.59 -13.11
N ALA A 186 8.70 -5.64 -11.91
CA ALA A 186 9.27 -6.87 -11.35
C ALA A 186 8.23 -7.84 -10.78
N THR A 187 7.05 -7.33 -10.40
CA THR A 187 6.01 -8.12 -9.73
C THR A 187 4.78 -8.40 -10.60
N SER A 188 4.59 -7.66 -11.70
CA SER A 188 3.40 -7.79 -12.54
C SER A 188 3.44 -9.03 -13.43
N HIS A 189 2.46 -9.92 -13.26
CA HIS A 189 2.24 -11.04 -14.17
C HIS A 189 1.91 -10.58 -15.61
N VAL A 190 1.22 -9.45 -15.76
CA VAL A 190 0.94 -8.86 -17.07
C VAL A 190 2.23 -8.44 -17.76
N GLU A 191 3.13 -7.75 -17.05
CA GLU A 191 4.44 -7.35 -17.57
C GLU A 191 5.26 -8.56 -18.04
N ALA A 192 5.32 -9.61 -17.21
CA ALA A 192 6.03 -10.83 -17.54
C ALA A 192 5.49 -11.48 -18.83
N ILE A 193 4.17 -11.52 -19.01
CA ILE A 193 3.52 -12.05 -20.21
C ILE A 193 3.82 -11.19 -21.42
N LEU A 194 3.65 -9.86 -21.33
CA LEU A 194 3.89 -8.95 -22.45
C LEU A 194 5.36 -8.98 -22.89
N ARG A 195 6.32 -9.13 -21.97
CA ARG A 195 7.75 -9.31 -22.28
C ARG A 195 8.05 -10.59 -23.06
N SER A 196 7.15 -11.59 -23.01
CA SER A 196 7.28 -12.83 -23.77
C SER A 196 6.78 -12.73 -25.22
N ALA A 197 6.35 -11.55 -25.68
CA ALA A 197 5.92 -11.33 -27.06
C ALA A 197 7.05 -11.67 -28.06
N PRO A 198 6.74 -12.37 -29.17
CA PRO A 198 7.75 -12.97 -30.04
C PRO A 198 8.57 -11.96 -30.83
N ASP A 199 8.04 -10.78 -31.08
CA ASP A 199 8.69 -9.70 -31.81
C ASP A 199 9.83 -9.01 -31.03
N GLY A 200 9.86 -9.21 -29.71
CA GLY A 200 10.83 -8.61 -28.81
C GLY A 200 10.80 -7.07 -28.82
N LEU A 201 9.72 -6.46 -29.27
CA LEU A 201 9.56 -5.01 -29.31
C LEU A 201 9.18 -4.45 -27.94
N TYR A 202 8.25 -5.09 -27.25
CA TYR A 202 7.76 -4.63 -25.95
C TYR A 202 8.85 -4.35 -24.91
N PRO A 203 9.87 -5.21 -24.71
CA PRO A 203 10.95 -4.95 -23.76
C PRO A 203 11.83 -3.74 -24.12
N ARG A 204 11.83 -3.33 -25.39
CA ARG A 204 12.63 -2.20 -25.91
C ARG A 204 11.91 -0.85 -25.81
N MET A 205 10.61 -0.86 -25.51
CA MET A 205 9.82 0.35 -25.34
C MET A 205 10.21 1.06 -24.04
N ASP A 206 10.06 2.39 -24.02
CA ASP A 206 10.16 3.16 -22.78
C ASP A 206 9.04 2.79 -21.80
N PHE A 207 9.21 3.20 -20.54
CA PHE A 207 8.27 2.88 -19.48
C PHE A 207 6.85 3.38 -19.79
N ASP A 208 6.71 4.61 -20.26
CA ASP A 208 5.40 5.24 -20.47
C ASP A 208 4.63 4.55 -21.61
N THR A 209 5.34 4.08 -22.64
CA THR A 209 4.76 3.28 -23.71
C THR A 209 4.30 1.93 -23.17
N ARG A 210 5.13 1.20 -22.41
CA ARG A 210 4.72 -0.06 -21.80
C ARG A 210 3.54 0.12 -20.85
N ASP A 211 3.50 1.23 -20.13
CA ASP A 211 2.39 1.54 -19.21
C ASP A 211 1.05 1.71 -19.94
N ARG A 212 1.04 2.30 -21.12
CA ARG A 212 -0.17 2.38 -21.97
C ARG A 212 -0.66 0.98 -22.37
N TYR A 213 0.23 0.05 -22.69
CA TYR A 213 -0.17 -1.34 -22.95
C TYR A 213 -0.79 -1.98 -21.71
N ARG A 214 -0.20 -1.78 -20.53
CA ARG A 214 -0.73 -2.29 -19.26
C ARG A 214 -2.11 -1.70 -18.96
N GLN A 215 -2.29 -0.39 -19.15
CA GLN A 215 -3.59 0.28 -18.99
C GLN A 215 -4.63 -0.28 -19.95
N ALA A 216 -4.29 -0.50 -21.21
CA ALA A 216 -5.20 -1.13 -22.17
C ALA A 216 -5.60 -2.55 -21.75
N ILE A 217 -4.70 -3.35 -21.19
CA ILE A 217 -5.02 -4.66 -20.63
C ILE A 217 -5.98 -4.53 -19.44
N GLU A 218 -5.75 -3.59 -18.54
CA GLU A 218 -6.63 -3.32 -17.40
C GLU A 218 -8.05 -2.92 -17.86
N ASP A 219 -8.16 -1.99 -18.80
CA ASP A 219 -9.44 -1.52 -19.35
C ASP A 219 -10.22 -2.66 -20.02
N LEU A 220 -9.54 -3.50 -20.79
CA LEU A 220 -10.15 -4.67 -21.43
C LEU A 220 -10.60 -5.71 -20.41
N ALA A 221 -9.83 -5.93 -19.35
CA ALA A 221 -10.19 -6.87 -18.28
C ALA A 221 -11.44 -6.38 -17.54
N ASP A 222 -11.48 -5.11 -17.15
CA ASP A 222 -12.65 -4.49 -16.50
C ASP A 222 -13.94 -4.59 -17.36
N GLY A 223 -13.82 -4.43 -18.69
CA GLY A 223 -14.95 -4.47 -19.61
C GLY A 223 -15.41 -5.89 -20.00
N SER A 224 -14.54 -6.88 -19.95
CA SER A 224 -14.82 -8.23 -20.46
C SER A 224 -15.09 -9.28 -19.38
N GLY A 225 -14.72 -9.00 -18.13
CA GLY A 225 -14.73 -9.98 -17.04
C GLY A 225 -13.62 -11.05 -17.12
N TRP A 226 -12.67 -10.89 -18.05
CA TRP A 226 -11.46 -11.72 -18.09
C TRP A 226 -10.43 -11.19 -17.10
N SER A 227 -9.53 -12.07 -16.65
CA SER A 227 -8.40 -11.62 -15.84
C SER A 227 -7.37 -10.86 -16.70
N GLU A 228 -6.70 -9.85 -16.13
CA GLU A 228 -5.63 -9.12 -16.81
C GLU A 228 -4.55 -10.04 -17.41
N PRO A 229 -4.02 -11.07 -16.70
CA PRO A 229 -3.13 -12.04 -17.30
C PRO A 229 -3.76 -12.85 -18.44
N GLY A 230 -5.09 -13.06 -18.42
CA GLY A 230 -5.82 -13.73 -19.50
C GLY A 230 -5.83 -12.87 -20.76
N ILE A 231 -6.16 -11.60 -20.64
CA ILE A 231 -6.12 -10.63 -21.75
C ILE A 231 -4.70 -10.50 -22.31
N ALA A 232 -3.69 -10.37 -21.44
CA ALA A 232 -2.30 -10.26 -21.86
C ALA A 232 -1.84 -11.49 -22.67
N ARG A 233 -2.19 -12.71 -22.23
CA ARG A 233 -1.89 -13.95 -23.00
C ARG A 233 -2.56 -13.97 -24.37
N GLU A 234 -3.81 -13.53 -24.42
CA GLU A 234 -4.54 -13.48 -25.70
C GLU A 234 -3.92 -12.45 -26.65
N ALA A 235 -3.56 -11.28 -26.16
CA ALA A 235 -2.87 -10.25 -26.95
C ALA A 235 -1.54 -10.81 -27.55
N VAL A 236 -0.73 -11.48 -26.74
CA VAL A 236 0.52 -12.12 -27.22
C VAL A 236 0.23 -13.26 -28.20
N ARG A 237 -0.84 -14.03 -28.01
CA ARG A 237 -1.25 -15.07 -28.94
C ARG A 237 -1.63 -14.49 -30.32
N LEU A 238 -2.41 -13.42 -30.34
CA LEU A 238 -2.79 -12.74 -31.58
C LEU A 238 -1.57 -12.16 -32.30
N ALA A 239 -0.66 -11.51 -31.60
CA ALA A 239 0.59 -11.00 -32.17
C ALA A 239 1.44 -12.11 -32.81
N ARG A 240 1.42 -13.34 -32.27
CA ARG A 240 2.09 -14.50 -32.88
C ARG A 240 1.44 -14.97 -34.16
N SER A 241 0.10 -14.94 -34.24
CA SER A 241 -0.62 -15.35 -35.45
C SER A 241 -0.40 -14.39 -36.61
N ASP A 242 -0.34 -13.08 -36.33
CA ASP A 242 -0.11 -12.06 -37.38
C ASP A 242 1.34 -12.08 -37.89
N ALA A 243 2.32 -12.41 -37.03
CA ALA A 243 3.71 -12.55 -37.44
C ALA A 243 3.98 -13.77 -38.30
N GLY A 244 3.05 -14.71 -38.37
CA GLY A 244 3.15 -15.96 -39.17
C GLY A 244 2.40 -15.92 -40.50
N THR A 245 1.77 -14.80 -40.88
CA THR A 245 1.08 -14.67 -42.18
C THR A 245 2.01 -13.90 -43.12
N PRO A 246 2.59 -14.54 -44.19
CA PRO A 246 3.44 -13.87 -45.15
C PRO A 246 2.67 -12.92 -46.05
#